data_0e402c89166556981365423b3823d3d7
#
_entry.id   0e402c89166556981365423b3823d3d7
#
_cell.length_a   1.000
_cell.length_b   1.000
_cell.length_c   1.000
_cell.angle_alpha   90.00
_cell.angle_beta   90.00
_cell.angle_gamma   90.00
#
_symmetry.space_group_name_H-M   'P 1'
#
loop_
_entity.id
_entity.type
_entity.pdbx_description
1 polymer ?
#
loop_
_entity_poly.entity_id
_entity_poly.type
_entity_poly.pdbx_seq_one_letter_code
_entity_poly.pdbx_strand_id
1 'polypeptide(L)'
;QSVNACLRKALPELLPHMDVLHLCGKGNLDESLKDLPGYCQKEFLSAEMPDALAVADIVLSRAGSNTLSELLALHKPMLLVPYPLGASRGDQIENAKSYQRQGLAHVLMQEDMTPETMTKALLELLAQRQELVKVLEAYPVKDGTDAVLELIEQAQKEKK
;
A
#
# COMPACT_ATOMS: atom_id res chain seq x y z
N GLN A 1 6.66 -12.78 -3.96
CA GLN A 1 6.00 -14.10 -3.95
C GLN A 1 5.34 -14.42 -2.59
N SER A 2 5.97 -14.10 -1.44
CA SER A 2 5.41 -14.41 -0.11
C SER A 2 4.04 -13.76 0.14
N VAL A 3 3.87 -12.47 -0.21
CA VAL A 3 2.57 -11.77 -0.07
C VAL A 3 1.52 -12.41 -0.95
N ASN A 4 1.83 -12.71 -2.23
CA ASN A 4 0.88 -13.37 -3.13
C ASN A 4 0.37 -14.69 -2.56
N ALA A 5 1.30 -15.54 -2.09
CA ALA A 5 0.94 -16.83 -1.52
C ALA A 5 0.12 -16.71 -0.23
N CYS A 6 0.43 -15.73 0.62
CA CYS A 6 -0.31 -15.44 1.84
C CYS A 6 -1.72 -14.94 1.52
N LEU A 7 -1.84 -13.95 0.62
CA LEU A 7 -3.14 -13.39 0.20
C LEU A 7 -4.05 -14.47 -0.39
N ARG A 8 -3.53 -15.32 -1.27
CA ARG A 8 -4.33 -16.42 -1.86
C ARG A 8 -4.90 -17.38 -0.82
N LYS A 9 -4.12 -17.66 0.22
CA LYS A 9 -4.60 -18.51 1.34
C LYS A 9 -5.64 -17.79 2.21
N ALA A 10 -5.61 -16.46 2.25
CA ALA A 10 -6.56 -15.64 3.00
C ALA A 10 -7.88 -15.39 2.23
N LEU A 11 -7.95 -15.63 0.92
CA LEU A 11 -9.12 -15.34 0.09
C LEU A 11 -10.44 -15.94 0.65
N PRO A 12 -10.50 -17.21 1.14
CA PRO A 12 -11.76 -17.74 1.65
C PRO A 12 -12.37 -16.92 2.79
N GLU A 13 -11.53 -16.28 3.60
CA GLU A 13 -11.95 -15.43 4.73
C GLU A 13 -12.23 -13.98 4.28
N LEU A 14 -11.59 -13.52 3.20
CA LEU A 14 -11.71 -12.13 2.72
C LEU A 14 -12.90 -11.93 1.79
N LEU A 15 -13.14 -12.87 0.86
CA LEU A 15 -14.16 -12.73 -0.20
C LEU A 15 -15.60 -12.59 0.30
N PRO A 16 -15.99 -13.08 1.51
CA PRO A 16 -17.29 -12.75 2.09
C PRO A 16 -17.47 -11.26 2.44
N HIS A 17 -16.39 -10.48 2.48
CA HIS A 17 -16.37 -9.08 2.97
C HIS A 17 -15.94 -8.06 1.92
N MET A 18 -15.20 -8.48 0.90
CA MET A 18 -14.65 -7.58 -0.14
C MET A 18 -14.35 -8.32 -1.43
N ASP A 19 -14.40 -7.62 -2.54
CA ASP A 19 -13.80 -8.07 -3.79
C ASP A 19 -12.31 -7.77 -3.80
N VAL A 20 -11.49 -8.61 -4.44
CA VAL A 20 -10.04 -8.49 -4.47
C VAL A 20 -9.51 -8.40 -5.89
N LEU A 21 -8.89 -7.28 -6.24
CA LEU A 21 -8.06 -7.14 -7.44
C LEU A 21 -6.60 -7.37 -7.06
N HIS A 22 -6.01 -8.45 -7.52
CA HIS A 22 -4.65 -8.86 -7.17
C HIS A 22 -3.68 -8.67 -8.34
N LEU A 23 -2.77 -7.72 -8.21
CA LEU A 23 -1.65 -7.53 -9.14
C LEU A 23 -0.48 -8.42 -8.69
N CYS A 24 -0.45 -9.63 -9.24
CA CYS A 24 0.45 -10.70 -8.74
C CYS A 24 1.87 -10.65 -9.34
N GLY A 25 2.10 -9.79 -10.36
CA GLY A 25 3.38 -9.74 -11.07
C GLY A 25 3.50 -10.79 -12.18
N LYS A 26 4.39 -10.53 -13.13
CA LYS A 26 4.59 -11.37 -14.32
C LYS A 26 4.89 -12.83 -13.97
N GLY A 27 4.19 -13.77 -14.63
CA GLY A 27 4.37 -15.21 -14.44
C GLY A 27 3.83 -15.76 -13.13
N ASN A 28 3.02 -15.00 -12.39
CA ASN A 28 2.48 -15.41 -11.09
C ASN A 28 0.94 -15.57 -11.09
N LEU A 29 0.30 -15.69 -12.26
CA LEU A 29 -1.11 -16.06 -12.33
C LEU A 29 -1.31 -17.47 -11.77
N ASP A 30 -2.43 -17.70 -11.11
CA ASP A 30 -2.85 -18.99 -10.60
C ASP A 30 -4.13 -19.40 -11.32
N GLU A 31 -4.00 -20.28 -12.32
CA GLU A 31 -5.12 -20.73 -13.15
C GLU A 31 -6.24 -21.39 -12.34
N SER A 32 -5.94 -21.98 -11.19
CA SER A 32 -6.94 -22.61 -10.32
C SER A 32 -7.90 -21.61 -9.67
N LEU A 33 -7.53 -20.30 -9.64
CA LEU A 33 -8.31 -19.22 -9.05
C LEU A 33 -8.94 -18.29 -10.10
N LYS A 34 -8.86 -18.63 -11.38
CA LYS A 34 -9.28 -17.76 -12.49
C LYS A 34 -10.76 -17.35 -12.43
N ASP A 35 -11.61 -18.32 -12.08
CA ASP A 35 -13.06 -18.12 -12.06
C ASP A 35 -13.63 -18.00 -10.64
N LEU A 36 -12.78 -17.67 -9.66
CA LEU A 36 -13.20 -17.50 -8.28
C LEU A 36 -14.03 -16.21 -8.14
N PRO A 37 -15.32 -16.29 -7.74
CA PRO A 37 -16.15 -15.10 -7.58
C PRO A 37 -15.56 -14.11 -6.57
N GLY A 38 -15.59 -12.81 -6.90
CA GLY A 38 -15.02 -11.74 -6.05
C GLY A 38 -13.50 -11.63 -6.13
N TYR A 39 -12.81 -12.49 -6.90
CA TYR A 39 -11.37 -12.44 -7.06
C TYR A 39 -10.97 -12.24 -8.53
N CYS A 40 -10.23 -11.18 -8.79
CA CYS A 40 -9.63 -10.89 -10.09
C CYS A 40 -8.11 -10.78 -9.96
N GLN A 41 -7.37 -11.57 -10.74
CA GLN A 41 -5.92 -11.46 -10.78
C GLN A 41 -5.43 -10.95 -12.14
N LYS A 42 -4.40 -10.11 -12.08
CA LYS A 42 -3.68 -9.58 -13.24
C LYS A 42 -2.19 -9.63 -12.95
N GLU A 43 -1.38 -9.83 -13.97
CA GLU A 43 0.08 -9.72 -13.80
C GLU A 43 0.48 -8.29 -13.47
N PHE A 44 -0.05 -7.34 -14.17
CA PHE A 44 0.12 -5.88 -13.97
C PHE A 44 -1.04 -5.13 -14.62
N LEU A 45 -1.19 -3.87 -14.25
CA LEU A 45 -2.01 -2.89 -14.95
C LEU A 45 -1.08 -1.78 -15.49
N SER A 46 -1.48 -1.14 -16.57
CA SER A 46 -0.77 0.03 -17.12
C SER A 46 -1.72 1.23 -17.19
N ALA A 47 -2.42 1.42 -18.29
CA ALA A 47 -3.38 2.52 -18.44
C ALA A 47 -4.57 2.43 -17.48
N GLU A 48 -4.92 1.24 -17.03
CA GLU A 48 -6.05 0.98 -16.11
C GLU A 48 -5.68 1.17 -14.62
N MET A 49 -4.42 1.42 -14.28
CA MET A 49 -3.99 1.58 -12.88
C MET A 49 -4.70 2.73 -12.16
N PRO A 50 -4.86 3.93 -12.76
CA PRO A 50 -5.60 5.02 -12.13
C PRO A 50 -7.05 4.64 -11.80
N ASP A 51 -7.74 3.94 -12.71
CA ASP A 51 -9.12 3.50 -12.51
C ASP A 51 -9.21 2.45 -11.38
N ALA A 52 -8.26 1.50 -11.36
CA ALA A 52 -8.18 0.50 -10.29
C ALA A 52 -7.96 1.15 -8.92
N LEU A 53 -7.06 2.13 -8.84
CA LEU A 53 -6.85 2.89 -7.60
C LEU A 53 -8.05 3.77 -7.24
N ALA A 54 -8.75 4.35 -8.23
CA ALA A 54 -9.95 5.16 -7.97
C ALA A 54 -11.05 4.35 -7.28
N VAL A 55 -11.31 3.11 -7.73
CA VAL A 55 -12.36 2.26 -7.17
C VAL A 55 -11.96 1.50 -5.90
N ALA A 56 -10.66 1.40 -5.60
CA ALA A 56 -10.19 0.68 -4.41
C ALA A 56 -10.59 1.42 -3.12
N ASP A 57 -11.27 0.72 -2.20
CA ASP A 57 -11.54 1.21 -0.83
C ASP A 57 -10.30 1.17 0.05
N ILE A 58 -9.49 0.12 -0.10
CA ILE A 58 -8.25 -0.11 0.65
C ILE A 58 -7.19 -0.70 -0.28
N VAL A 59 -5.92 -0.52 0.05
CA VAL A 59 -4.80 -1.04 -0.75
C VAL A 59 -3.83 -1.83 0.13
N LEU A 60 -3.51 -3.06 -0.27
CA LEU A 60 -2.40 -3.85 0.27
C LEU A 60 -1.18 -3.66 -0.63
N SER A 61 -0.07 -3.18 -0.10
CA SER A 61 1.12 -2.89 -0.90
C SER A 61 2.44 -3.11 -0.15
N ARG A 62 3.53 -3.15 -0.90
CA ARG A 62 4.88 -2.94 -0.38
C ARG A 62 5.09 -1.45 -0.06
N ALA A 63 6.08 -1.14 0.79
CA ALA A 63 6.34 0.23 1.25
C ALA A 63 7.41 0.97 0.42
N GLY A 64 7.32 0.87 -0.92
CA GLY A 64 8.16 1.65 -1.82
C GLY A 64 7.77 3.12 -1.84
N SER A 65 8.74 4.04 -1.84
CA SER A 65 8.49 5.49 -1.70
C SER A 65 7.53 6.04 -2.76
N ASN A 66 7.69 5.66 -4.03
CA ASN A 66 6.81 6.13 -5.12
C ASN A 66 5.36 5.71 -4.88
N THR A 67 5.15 4.42 -4.55
CA THR A 67 3.80 3.89 -4.27
C THR A 67 3.17 4.58 -3.06
N LEU A 68 3.97 4.82 -1.99
CA LEU A 68 3.47 5.52 -0.81
C LEU A 68 3.04 6.96 -1.12
N SER A 69 3.83 7.69 -1.91
CA SER A 69 3.49 9.06 -2.33
C SER A 69 2.22 9.07 -3.19
N GLU A 70 2.07 8.11 -4.08
CA GLU A 70 0.88 7.96 -4.93
C GLU A 70 -0.37 7.64 -4.10
N LEU A 71 -0.30 6.65 -3.20
CA LEU A 71 -1.42 6.28 -2.33
C LEU A 71 -1.81 7.42 -1.36
N LEU A 72 -0.83 8.15 -0.85
CA LEU A 72 -1.06 9.33 -0.02
C LEU A 72 -1.77 10.43 -0.80
N ALA A 73 -1.31 10.75 -2.01
CA ALA A 73 -1.93 11.75 -2.87
C ALA A 73 -3.37 11.39 -3.29
N LEU A 74 -3.67 10.09 -3.39
CA LEU A 74 -5.00 9.57 -3.69
C LEU A 74 -5.83 9.29 -2.42
N HIS A 75 -5.34 9.64 -1.24
CA HIS A 75 -5.97 9.42 0.07
C HIS A 75 -6.43 7.97 0.28
N LYS A 76 -5.64 6.99 -0.18
CA LYS A 76 -6.00 5.57 -0.10
C LYS A 76 -5.56 4.95 1.22
N PRO A 77 -6.51 4.44 2.05
CA PRO A 77 -6.19 3.65 3.22
C PRO A 77 -5.34 2.44 2.82
N MET A 78 -4.23 2.22 3.51
CA MET A 78 -3.25 1.24 3.08
C MET A 78 -2.76 0.33 4.21
N LEU A 79 -2.62 -0.97 3.88
CA LEU A 79 -1.86 -1.95 4.65
C LEU A 79 -0.51 -2.16 3.98
N LEU A 80 0.55 -1.84 4.68
CA LEU A 80 1.92 -1.94 4.18
C LEU A 80 2.58 -3.22 4.68
N VAL A 81 3.12 -4.00 3.75
CA VAL A 81 3.95 -5.17 4.06
C VAL A 81 5.34 -4.92 3.49
N PRO A 82 6.26 -4.29 4.25
CA PRO A 82 7.60 -3.97 3.76
C PRO A 82 8.41 -5.23 3.46
N TYR A 83 9.39 -5.12 2.55
CA TYR A 83 10.38 -6.17 2.38
C TYR A 83 11.24 -6.31 3.65
N PRO A 84 11.55 -7.54 4.08
CA PRO A 84 12.42 -7.77 5.24
C PRO A 84 13.86 -7.31 4.96
N LEU A 85 14.64 -7.14 6.03
CA LEU A 85 16.07 -6.91 5.95
C LEU A 85 16.73 -8.05 5.16
N GLY A 86 17.66 -7.69 4.26
CA GLY A 86 18.34 -8.66 3.37
C GLY A 86 17.66 -8.81 2.00
N ALA A 87 16.34 -8.56 1.87
CA ALA A 87 15.65 -8.46 0.58
C ALA A 87 15.59 -7.02 0.06
N SER A 88 15.79 -6.04 0.94
CA SER A 88 15.95 -4.61 0.63
C SER A 88 17.04 -4.00 1.51
N ARG A 89 17.39 -2.72 1.25
CA ARG A 89 18.34 -1.96 2.09
C ARG A 89 17.73 -1.50 3.43
N GLY A 90 16.50 -1.94 3.77
CA GLY A 90 15.77 -1.52 4.97
C GLY A 90 14.93 -0.26 4.79
N ASP A 91 15.06 0.43 3.67
CA ASP A 91 14.30 1.64 3.31
C ASP A 91 12.79 1.44 3.41
N GLN A 92 12.27 0.30 2.94
CA GLN A 92 10.84 0.01 3.03
C GLN A 92 10.34 -0.16 4.46
N ILE A 93 11.13 -0.73 5.35
CA ILE A 93 10.79 -0.88 6.77
C ILE A 93 10.69 0.51 7.42
N GLU A 94 11.67 1.38 7.16
CA GLU A 94 11.65 2.74 7.71
C GLU A 94 10.50 3.58 7.13
N ASN A 95 10.22 3.45 5.83
CA ASN A 95 9.06 4.06 5.21
C ASN A 95 7.75 3.62 5.87
N ALA A 96 7.54 2.30 6.01
CA ALA A 96 6.33 1.75 6.62
C ALA A 96 6.16 2.24 8.06
N LYS A 97 7.21 2.18 8.88
CA LYS A 97 7.21 2.68 10.26
C LYS A 97 6.95 4.18 10.34
N SER A 98 7.48 4.96 9.38
CA SER A 98 7.24 6.41 9.33
C SER A 98 5.76 6.71 9.08
N TYR A 99 5.14 6.04 8.11
CA TYR A 99 3.71 6.20 7.81
C TYR A 99 2.84 5.72 8.97
N GLN A 100 3.19 4.61 9.62
CA GLN A 100 2.48 4.10 10.79
C GLN A 100 2.52 5.07 11.97
N ARG A 101 3.70 5.64 12.29
CA ARG A 101 3.85 6.63 13.39
C ARG A 101 3.01 7.88 13.17
N GLN A 102 2.77 8.24 11.91
CA GLN A 102 1.95 9.39 11.52
C GLN A 102 0.46 9.06 11.40
N GLY A 103 0.06 7.81 11.64
CA GLY A 103 -1.33 7.36 11.51
C GLY A 103 -1.83 7.26 10.08
N LEU A 104 -0.93 7.25 9.07
CA LEU A 104 -1.27 7.25 7.64
C LEU A 104 -1.44 5.86 7.05
N ALA A 105 -0.96 4.82 7.72
CA ALA A 105 -1.00 3.44 7.24
C ALA A 105 -1.05 2.43 8.39
N HIS A 106 -1.66 1.28 8.12
CA HIS A 106 -1.44 0.06 8.89
C HIS A 106 -0.20 -0.66 8.37
N VAL A 107 0.51 -1.37 9.25
CA VAL A 107 1.72 -2.11 8.89
C VAL A 107 1.64 -3.54 9.42
N LEU A 108 1.93 -4.50 8.55
CA LEU A 108 2.12 -5.91 8.90
C LEU A 108 3.53 -6.30 8.45
N MET A 109 4.38 -6.60 9.41
CA MET A 109 5.75 -7.03 9.09
C MET A 109 5.72 -8.41 8.41
N GLN A 110 6.61 -8.62 7.43
CA GLN A 110 6.60 -9.87 6.65
C GLN A 110 6.88 -11.11 7.51
N GLU A 111 7.67 -10.99 8.57
CA GLU A 111 7.94 -12.05 9.55
C GLU A 111 6.71 -12.47 10.36
N ASP A 112 5.75 -11.55 10.57
CA ASP A 112 4.50 -11.79 11.30
C ASP A 112 3.34 -12.17 10.36
N MET A 113 3.60 -12.21 9.05
CA MET A 113 2.57 -12.39 8.03
C MET A 113 2.16 -13.85 7.90
N THR A 114 0.94 -14.14 8.34
CA THR A 114 0.20 -15.38 8.09
C THR A 114 -1.14 -15.07 7.40
N PRO A 115 -1.84 -16.06 6.82
CA PRO A 115 -3.18 -15.81 6.29
C PRO A 115 -4.12 -15.17 7.32
N GLU A 116 -4.05 -15.61 8.57
CA GLU A 116 -4.91 -15.13 9.67
C GLU A 116 -4.56 -13.68 10.06
N THR A 117 -3.26 -13.36 10.21
CA THR A 117 -2.84 -11.98 10.54
C THR A 117 -3.11 -11.02 9.39
N MET A 118 -2.96 -11.47 8.15
CA MET A 118 -3.28 -10.67 6.96
C MET A 118 -4.79 -10.41 6.86
N THR A 119 -5.62 -11.46 7.02
CA THR A 119 -7.08 -11.32 7.03
C THR A 119 -7.52 -10.33 8.10
N LYS A 120 -7.05 -10.50 9.33
CA LYS A 120 -7.36 -9.59 10.44
C LYS A 120 -7.01 -8.15 10.10
N ALA A 121 -5.78 -7.91 9.66
CA ALA A 121 -5.29 -6.56 9.32
C ALA A 121 -6.10 -5.90 8.19
N LEU A 122 -6.48 -6.66 7.15
CA LEU A 122 -7.28 -6.14 6.05
C LEU A 122 -8.73 -5.83 6.47
N LEU A 123 -9.35 -6.68 7.29
CA LEU A 123 -10.71 -6.44 7.81
C LEU A 123 -10.73 -5.25 8.77
N GLU A 124 -9.72 -5.08 9.63
CA GLU A 124 -9.57 -3.92 10.49
C GLU A 124 -9.38 -2.65 9.67
N LEU A 125 -8.52 -2.68 8.64
CA LEU A 125 -8.33 -1.55 7.73
C LEU A 125 -9.63 -1.18 7.00
N LEU A 126 -10.37 -2.16 6.48
CA LEU A 126 -11.65 -1.94 5.82
C LEU A 126 -12.67 -1.29 6.76
N ALA A 127 -12.74 -1.76 8.01
CA ALA A 127 -13.64 -1.19 9.02
C ALA A 127 -13.30 0.27 9.36
N GLN A 128 -12.01 0.62 9.36
CA GLN A 128 -11.50 1.95 9.72
C GLN A 128 -11.31 2.88 8.50
N ARG A 129 -11.61 2.44 7.28
CA ARG A 129 -11.26 3.16 6.05
C ARG A 129 -11.76 4.59 6.00
N GLN A 130 -12.97 4.87 6.47
CA GLN A 130 -13.55 6.22 6.42
C GLN A 130 -12.83 7.21 7.35
N GLU A 131 -12.38 6.75 8.51
CA GLU A 131 -11.59 7.57 9.42
C GLU A 131 -10.18 7.80 8.88
N LEU A 132 -9.58 6.77 8.29
CA LEU A 132 -8.26 6.90 7.66
C LEU A 132 -8.28 7.85 6.46
N VAL A 133 -9.33 7.84 5.64
CA VAL A 133 -9.50 8.83 4.55
C VAL A 133 -9.46 10.26 5.10
N LYS A 134 -10.19 10.56 6.19
CA LYS A 134 -10.16 11.90 6.82
C LYS A 134 -8.76 12.29 7.30
N VAL A 135 -8.02 11.34 7.87
CA VAL A 135 -6.64 11.57 8.31
C VAL A 135 -5.74 11.87 7.12
N LEU A 136 -5.87 11.09 6.04
CA LEU A 136 -5.08 11.25 4.82
C LEU A 136 -5.40 12.57 4.10
N GLU A 137 -6.67 12.98 4.03
CA GLU A 137 -7.12 14.26 3.47
C GLU A 137 -6.60 15.47 4.28
N ALA A 138 -6.55 15.33 5.61
CA ALA A 138 -6.04 16.37 6.50
C ALA A 138 -4.51 16.43 6.53
N TYR A 139 -3.83 15.42 6.02
CA TYR A 139 -2.36 15.39 6.03
C TYR A 139 -1.79 16.38 5.01
N PRO A 140 -0.91 17.32 5.44
CA PRO A 140 -0.33 18.30 4.54
C PRO A 140 0.66 17.64 3.58
N VAL A 141 0.19 17.35 2.37
CA VAL A 141 1.09 16.90 1.29
C VAL A 141 1.91 18.12 0.87
N LYS A 142 3.17 18.20 1.32
CA LYS A 142 4.11 19.20 0.80
C LYS A 142 4.54 18.77 -0.60
N ASP A 143 4.43 19.67 -1.55
CA ASP A 143 5.10 19.50 -2.83
C ASP A 143 6.62 19.47 -2.56
N GLY A 144 7.25 18.33 -2.83
CA GLY A 144 8.67 18.16 -2.62
C GLY A 144 9.50 19.15 -3.45
N THR A 145 8.98 19.59 -4.58
CA THR A 145 9.60 20.57 -5.47
C THR A 145 9.66 21.93 -4.79
N ASP A 146 8.55 22.39 -4.21
CA ASP A 146 8.47 23.65 -3.49
C ASP A 146 9.40 23.67 -2.26
N ALA A 147 9.43 22.56 -1.50
CA ALA A 147 10.32 22.43 -0.35
C ALA A 147 11.81 22.50 -0.74
N VAL A 148 12.18 21.90 -1.87
CA VAL A 148 13.56 21.98 -2.40
C VAL A 148 13.88 23.39 -2.89
N LEU A 149 12.96 24.05 -3.58
CA LEU A 149 13.13 25.42 -4.04
C LEU A 149 13.32 26.39 -2.87
N GLU A 150 12.51 26.27 -1.82
CA GLU A 150 12.66 27.07 -0.60
C GLU A 150 14.04 26.87 0.05
N LEU A 151 14.55 25.65 0.13
CA LEU A 151 15.89 25.36 0.66
C LEU A 151 17.00 25.96 -0.20
N ILE A 152 16.87 25.92 -1.52
CA ILE A 152 17.83 26.54 -2.45
C ILE A 152 17.84 28.06 -2.27
N GLU A 153 16.68 28.69 -2.17
CA GLU A 153 16.55 30.12 -1.96
C GLU A 153 17.15 30.58 -0.60
N GLN A 154 16.92 29.80 0.47
CA GLN A 154 17.49 30.03 1.79
C GLN A 154 19.03 29.97 1.74
N ALA A 155 19.56 28.90 1.14
CA ALA A 155 21.02 28.75 1.00
C ALA A 155 21.68 29.86 0.14
N GLN A 156 20.94 30.43 -0.82
CA GLN A 156 21.46 31.58 -1.60
C GLN A 156 21.46 32.91 -0.80
N LYS A 157 20.50 33.09 0.12
CA LYS A 157 20.42 34.26 0.99
C LYS A 157 21.51 34.26 2.07
N GLU A 158 21.90 33.08 2.58
CA GLU A 158 22.97 32.94 3.57
C GLU A 158 24.40 33.17 3.01
N LYS A 159 24.54 33.12 1.69
CA LYS A 159 25.85 33.36 1.01
C LYS A 159 26.08 34.81 0.58
N LYS A 160 25.16 35.73 0.87
CA LYS A 160 25.27 37.17 0.64
C LYS A 160 25.50 37.91 1.94
#